data_3c0681d8be91f4119ebc0eaa75655665
#
_entry.id   3c0681d8be91f4119ebc0eaa75655665
#
_cell.length_a   1.000
_cell.length_b   1.000
_cell.length_c   1.000
_cell.angle_alpha   90.00
_cell.angle_beta   90.00
_cell.angle_gamma   90.00
#
_symmetry.space_group_name_H-M   'P 1'
#
loop_
_entity.id
_entity.type
_entity.pdbx_description
1 polymer ?
#
loop_
_entity_poly.entity_id
_entity_poly.type
_entity_poly.pdbx_seq_one_letter_code
_entity_poly.pdbx_strand_id
1 'polypeptide(L)'
;MNTHTPHKPCRRRRKEAHSDSTGTSQSLLTSAPTVQGSKARTVSGSSLPVIGAVVVGLALWGALAAGNPEAKTHKLQSVTIRKMADSLHAVIAADRQAYAELIVQRLAVDEKRLPATEDWREAHGLPVHAQMLRTAARDIQQRGAEFSYTLRSLWPLNPSNGPQTQAEQQGLEAVAKKPDTAFYTEEELGGRSYFTAIYADRATLPSCVECHNQHPHSPRKDFKSGDVMGALVVRIPLEF
;
A
#
# COMPACT_ATOMS: atom_id res chain seq x y z
N MET A 1 13.29 12.86 46.96
CA MET A 1 12.61 14.02 46.35
C MET A 1 12.71 13.88 44.85
N ASN A 2 11.67 13.27 44.22
CA ASN A 2 11.63 13.07 42.76
C ASN A 2 10.81 14.20 42.16
N THR A 3 11.49 15.09 41.44
CA THR A 3 10.85 16.17 40.68
C THR A 3 10.35 15.62 39.35
N HIS A 4 9.07 15.34 39.30
CA HIS A 4 8.35 15.04 38.05
C HIS A 4 8.28 16.32 37.19
N THR A 5 8.97 16.33 36.07
CA THR A 5 8.84 17.39 35.05
C THR A 5 7.61 17.05 34.22
N PRO A 6 6.59 17.90 34.11
CA PRO A 6 5.41 17.62 33.31
C PRO A 6 5.73 17.70 31.81
N HIS A 7 5.40 16.65 31.07
CA HIS A 7 5.42 16.63 29.60
C HIS A 7 4.45 17.70 29.06
N LYS A 8 4.95 18.59 28.21
CA LYS A 8 4.14 19.59 27.53
C LYS A 8 3.16 18.92 26.56
N PRO A 9 1.87 19.27 26.59
CA PRO A 9 0.88 18.71 25.69
C PRO A 9 1.14 19.14 24.24
N CYS A 10 0.84 18.26 23.30
CA CYS A 10 0.84 18.47 21.85
C CYS A 10 -0.10 19.63 21.50
N ARG A 11 0.42 20.85 21.36
CA ARG A 11 -0.36 22.08 21.17
C ARG A 11 -0.39 22.47 19.69
N ARG A 12 -1.57 22.40 19.07
CA ARG A 12 -1.84 22.93 17.73
C ARG A 12 -1.80 24.46 17.73
N ARG A 13 -0.90 25.04 16.95
CA ARG A 13 -0.94 26.46 16.59
C ARG A 13 -1.71 26.62 15.27
N ARG A 14 -2.84 27.30 15.33
CA ARG A 14 -3.57 27.78 14.14
C ARG A 14 -2.69 28.82 13.45
N LYS A 15 -2.33 28.62 12.19
CA LYS A 15 -1.86 29.69 11.31
C LYS A 15 -2.81 29.83 10.16
N GLU A 16 -3.23 31.06 9.98
CA GLU A 16 -4.05 31.58 8.90
C GLU A 16 -3.32 31.46 7.56
N ALA A 17 -4.11 31.24 6.52
CA ALA A 17 -3.64 31.16 5.14
C ALA A 17 -3.09 32.51 4.68
N HIS A 18 -1.91 32.50 4.10
CA HIS A 18 -1.48 33.56 3.19
C HIS A 18 -1.21 32.92 1.83
N SER A 19 -1.97 33.37 0.86
CA SER A 19 -1.78 33.19 -0.57
C SER A 19 -0.63 34.05 -1.05
N ASP A 20 0.13 33.52 -1.97
CA ASP A 20 0.81 34.09 -3.16
C ASP A 20 2.11 33.33 -3.40
N SER A 21 2.41 32.85 -4.55
CA SER A 21 2.65 33.44 -5.84
C SER A 21 3.29 32.40 -6.78
N THR A 22 2.83 32.42 -7.97
CA THR A 22 3.48 32.09 -9.26
C THR A 22 4.98 31.71 -9.23
N GLY A 23 5.27 30.47 -9.64
CA GLY A 23 6.62 30.01 -9.98
C GLY A 23 6.60 29.08 -11.19
N THR A 24 7.09 29.59 -12.29
CA THR A 24 7.23 29.07 -13.64
C THR A 24 7.83 27.66 -13.68
N SER A 25 7.10 26.73 -14.28
CA SER A 25 7.55 25.36 -14.55
C SER A 25 8.46 25.35 -15.77
N GLN A 26 9.73 25.04 -15.61
CA GLN A 26 10.62 24.68 -16.72
C GLN A 26 10.57 23.18 -16.96
N SER A 27 10.02 22.85 -18.12
CA SER A 27 9.97 21.54 -18.73
C SER A 27 11.38 21.08 -19.13
N LEU A 28 11.90 20.02 -18.53
CA LEU A 28 13.05 19.27 -19.05
C LEU A 28 12.54 18.01 -19.75
N LEU A 29 12.44 18.10 -21.05
CA LEU A 29 12.29 17.01 -21.99
C LEU A 29 13.59 16.19 -21.99
N THR A 30 13.57 14.97 -21.50
CA THR A 30 14.62 13.97 -21.73
C THR A 30 14.10 12.89 -22.67
N SER A 31 14.83 12.79 -23.78
CA SER A 31 14.58 11.97 -24.95
C SER A 31 14.65 10.47 -24.65
N ALA A 32 13.71 9.69 -25.18
CA ALA A 32 13.75 8.24 -25.23
C ALA A 32 14.78 7.75 -26.27
N PRO A 33 15.49 6.64 -26.05
CA PRO A 33 16.36 6.06 -27.05
C PRO A 33 15.55 5.28 -28.10
N THR A 34 15.79 5.63 -29.36
CA THR A 34 15.26 4.99 -30.56
C THR A 34 15.93 3.62 -30.76
N VAL A 35 15.14 2.55 -30.78
CA VAL A 35 15.60 1.20 -31.16
C VAL A 35 15.65 1.15 -32.70
N GLN A 36 16.86 1.05 -33.25
CA GLN A 36 17.08 0.85 -34.69
C GLN A 36 16.76 -0.60 -35.08
N GLY A 37 15.87 -0.74 -36.08
CA GLY A 37 15.54 -2.00 -36.69
C GLY A 37 16.69 -2.59 -37.50
N SER A 38 16.99 -3.85 -37.24
CA SER A 38 17.93 -4.67 -37.99
C SER A 38 17.26 -5.19 -39.26
N LYS A 39 17.89 -4.89 -40.43
CA LYS A 39 17.49 -5.31 -41.76
C LYS A 39 17.69 -6.81 -41.96
N ALA A 40 16.65 -7.50 -42.40
CA ALA A 40 16.72 -8.86 -42.92
C ALA A 40 17.50 -8.88 -44.25
N ARG A 41 18.48 -9.74 -44.33
CA ARG A 41 19.25 -10.05 -45.55
C ARG A 41 18.59 -11.24 -46.24
N THR A 42 18.03 -10.99 -47.40
CA THR A 42 17.60 -11.99 -48.37
C THR A 42 18.82 -12.56 -49.07
N VAL A 43 19.03 -13.88 -49.02
CA VAL A 43 19.99 -14.60 -49.87
C VAL A 43 19.18 -15.38 -50.92
N SER A 44 19.38 -14.95 -52.17
CA SER A 44 18.95 -15.65 -53.37
C SER A 44 20.06 -16.63 -53.76
N GLY A 45 19.68 -17.86 -54.09
CA GLY A 45 20.62 -18.89 -54.61
C GLY A 45 19.90 -20.03 -55.30
N SER A 46 19.79 -19.86 -56.56
CA SER A 46 19.73 -20.72 -57.76
C SER A 46 19.63 -22.25 -57.61
N SER A 47 18.68 -22.74 -58.36
CA SER A 47 18.40 -24.12 -58.79
C SER A 47 19.50 -24.77 -59.61
N LEU A 48 19.66 -26.12 -59.47
CA LEU A 48 19.83 -27.07 -60.61
C LEU A 48 19.65 -28.54 -60.14
N PRO A 49 19.19 -29.46 -60.99
CA PRO A 49 18.68 -30.76 -60.62
C PRO A 49 19.73 -31.88 -60.80
N VAL A 50 19.64 -32.95 -60.01
CA VAL A 50 20.26 -34.22 -60.31
C VAL A 50 19.28 -35.36 -60.06
N ILE A 51 19.10 -36.10 -61.12
CA ILE A 51 18.31 -37.32 -61.34
C ILE A 51 19.02 -38.50 -60.65
N GLY A 52 18.28 -39.36 -60.00
CA GLY A 52 18.56 -40.80 -60.03
C GLY A 52 18.99 -41.44 -58.71
N ALA A 53 18.18 -42.30 -58.17
CA ALA A 53 18.33 -43.74 -57.98
C ALA A 53 17.31 -44.23 -56.96
N VAL A 54 16.44 -45.10 -57.46
CA VAL A 54 15.55 -45.93 -56.66
C VAL A 54 16.39 -47.03 -56.01
N VAL A 55 16.40 -47.10 -54.71
CA VAL A 55 16.79 -48.31 -53.96
C VAL A 55 15.70 -48.58 -52.94
N VAL A 56 15.02 -49.70 -53.20
CA VAL A 56 14.07 -50.29 -52.25
C VAL A 56 14.82 -50.80 -51.04
N GLY A 57 14.49 -50.22 -49.91
CA GLY A 57 14.99 -50.66 -48.60
C GLY A 57 13.86 -50.68 -47.58
N LEU A 58 13.15 -51.82 -47.51
CA LEU A 58 12.30 -52.19 -46.39
C LEU A 58 13.20 -52.34 -45.16
N ALA A 59 13.13 -51.44 -44.20
CA ALA A 59 13.64 -51.66 -42.86
C ALA A 59 12.95 -50.79 -41.83
N LEU A 60 12.26 -51.45 -40.94
CA LEU A 60 11.97 -51.11 -39.55
C LEU A 60 11.75 -49.61 -39.22
N TRP A 61 10.53 -49.21 -39.28
CA TRP A 61 10.07 -48.06 -38.49
C TRP A 61 9.91 -48.51 -37.03
N GLY A 62 11.00 -48.53 -36.30
CA GLY A 62 10.97 -48.51 -34.85
C GLY A 62 10.33 -47.18 -34.40
N ALA A 63 9.16 -47.28 -33.79
CA ALA A 63 8.49 -46.15 -33.15
C ALA A 63 9.36 -45.64 -32.02
N LEU A 64 10.22 -44.64 -32.29
CA LEU A 64 10.63 -43.71 -31.25
C LEU A 64 9.45 -42.83 -30.96
N ALA A 65 8.61 -43.22 -30.01
CA ALA A 65 7.73 -42.35 -29.31
C ALA A 65 8.63 -41.35 -28.57
N ALA A 66 9.05 -40.28 -29.26
CA ALA A 66 9.55 -39.09 -28.61
C ALA A 66 8.39 -38.57 -27.78
N GLY A 67 8.40 -38.96 -26.53
CA GLY A 67 7.51 -38.34 -25.53
C GLY A 67 7.72 -36.84 -25.60
N ASN A 68 6.74 -36.12 -26.13
CA ASN A 68 6.67 -34.70 -25.98
C ASN A 68 6.83 -34.44 -24.49
N PRO A 69 7.83 -33.70 -24.02
CA PRO A 69 7.80 -33.21 -22.66
C PRO A 69 6.55 -32.35 -22.58
N GLU A 70 5.52 -32.87 -21.93
CA GLU A 70 4.37 -32.05 -21.57
C GLU A 70 4.94 -30.79 -20.91
N ALA A 71 4.95 -29.72 -21.66
CA ALA A 71 5.19 -28.41 -21.10
C ALA A 71 4.14 -28.25 -20.01
N LYS A 72 4.56 -28.42 -18.76
CA LYS A 72 3.73 -28.10 -17.61
C LYS A 72 3.34 -26.64 -17.80
N THR A 73 2.20 -26.44 -18.45
CA THR A 73 1.56 -25.12 -18.50
C THR A 73 1.29 -24.78 -17.06
N HIS A 74 2.17 -23.98 -16.46
CA HIS A 74 1.89 -23.31 -15.20
C HIS A 74 0.61 -22.50 -15.44
N LYS A 75 -0.53 -23.09 -15.04
CA LYS A 75 -1.78 -22.39 -15.00
C LYS A 75 -1.52 -21.17 -14.12
N LEU A 76 -1.44 -19.98 -14.73
CA LEU A 76 -1.35 -18.72 -14.01
C LEU A 76 -2.55 -18.67 -13.06
N GLN A 77 -2.30 -18.97 -11.80
CA GLN A 77 -3.35 -18.94 -10.79
C GLN A 77 -3.64 -17.46 -10.50
N SER A 78 -4.76 -16.97 -10.99
CA SER A 78 -5.18 -15.59 -10.72
C SER A 78 -5.31 -15.39 -9.21
N VAL A 79 -4.69 -14.34 -8.69
CA VAL A 79 -4.88 -13.92 -7.31
C VAL A 79 -6.27 -13.32 -7.19
N THR A 80 -7.08 -13.82 -6.25
CA THR A 80 -8.39 -13.21 -5.99
C THR A 80 -8.20 -11.79 -5.43
N ILE A 81 -9.13 -10.88 -5.74
CA ILE A 81 -9.09 -9.49 -5.26
C ILE A 81 -9.00 -9.40 -3.72
N ARG A 82 -9.71 -10.30 -3.02
CA ARG A 82 -9.60 -10.41 -1.56
C ARG A 82 -8.17 -10.75 -1.12
N LYS A 83 -7.55 -11.76 -1.74
CA LYS A 83 -6.19 -12.16 -1.43
C LYS A 83 -5.19 -11.04 -1.71
N MET A 84 -5.44 -10.25 -2.76
CA MET A 84 -4.64 -9.06 -3.06
C MET A 84 -4.79 -8.02 -1.95
N ALA A 85 -6.01 -7.71 -1.50
CA ALA A 85 -6.26 -6.78 -0.41
C ALA A 85 -5.59 -7.23 0.90
N ASP A 86 -5.70 -8.53 1.24
CA ASP A 86 -5.07 -9.11 2.44
C ASP A 86 -3.54 -9.02 2.39
N SER A 87 -2.95 -9.24 1.21
CA SER A 87 -1.49 -9.13 1.02
C SER A 87 -1.01 -7.68 1.12
N LEU A 88 -1.73 -6.73 0.53
CA LEU A 88 -1.44 -5.30 0.65
C LEU A 88 -1.54 -4.85 2.12
N HIS A 89 -2.60 -5.27 2.82
CA HIS A 89 -2.74 -5.01 4.25
C HIS A 89 -1.54 -5.54 5.04
N ALA A 90 -1.12 -6.78 4.80
CA ALA A 90 0.00 -7.40 5.52
C ALA A 90 1.31 -6.58 5.36
N VAL A 91 1.61 -6.11 4.16
CA VAL A 91 2.79 -5.27 3.89
C VAL A 91 2.66 -3.92 4.60
N ILE A 92 1.54 -3.21 4.41
CA ILE A 92 1.32 -1.89 5.01
C ILE A 92 1.34 -1.95 6.54
N ALA A 93 0.75 -3.00 7.13
CA ALA A 93 0.74 -3.20 8.58
C ALA A 93 2.13 -3.51 9.13
N ALA A 94 2.93 -4.32 8.42
CA ALA A 94 4.30 -4.62 8.79
C ALA A 94 5.20 -3.37 8.73
N ASP A 95 5.11 -2.58 7.67
CA ASP A 95 5.87 -1.33 7.52
C ASP A 95 5.47 -0.31 8.61
N ARG A 96 4.18 -0.20 8.89
CA ARG A 96 3.69 0.64 9.98
C ARG A 96 4.22 0.20 11.34
N GLN A 97 4.19 -1.10 11.63
CA GLN A 97 4.71 -1.65 12.88
C GLN A 97 6.22 -1.42 13.01
N ALA A 98 6.98 -1.69 11.94
CA ALA A 98 8.41 -1.44 11.92
C ALA A 98 8.74 0.05 12.17
N TYR A 99 8.02 0.96 11.52
CA TYR A 99 8.18 2.40 11.78
C TYR A 99 7.84 2.76 13.23
N ALA A 100 6.77 2.21 13.78
CA ALA A 100 6.33 2.45 15.14
C ALA A 100 7.38 2.00 16.17
N GLU A 101 7.90 0.79 16.02
CA GLU A 101 8.84 0.19 16.98
C GLU A 101 10.26 0.70 16.79
N LEU A 102 10.78 0.62 15.57
CA LEU A 102 12.21 0.86 15.30
C LEU A 102 12.55 2.34 15.23
N ILE A 103 11.60 3.20 14.94
CA ILE A 103 11.82 4.63 14.78
C ILE A 103 11.15 5.44 15.88
N VAL A 104 9.82 5.37 15.98
CA VAL A 104 9.08 6.24 16.90
C VAL A 104 9.30 5.82 18.36
N GLN A 105 9.06 4.56 18.68
CA GLN A 105 9.27 4.06 20.05
C GLN A 105 10.71 4.32 20.49
N ARG A 106 11.66 3.90 19.68
CA ARG A 106 13.08 4.05 20.01
C ARG A 106 13.52 5.52 20.16
N LEU A 107 13.27 6.36 19.16
CA LEU A 107 13.83 7.72 19.13
C LEU A 107 13.03 8.74 19.95
N ALA A 108 11.69 8.57 20.00
CA ALA A 108 10.84 9.53 20.70
C ALA A 108 10.54 9.16 22.16
N VAL A 109 10.43 7.85 22.44
CA VAL A 109 10.02 7.38 23.78
C VAL A 109 11.22 6.94 24.61
N ASP A 110 12.03 6.01 24.09
CA ASP A 110 13.12 5.37 24.83
C ASP A 110 14.34 6.28 24.92
N GLU A 111 14.85 6.76 23.80
CA GLU A 111 16.04 7.62 23.73
C GLU A 111 15.72 9.11 23.90
N LYS A 112 14.47 9.54 23.72
CA LYS A 112 13.99 10.94 23.82
C LYS A 112 14.81 11.95 23.02
N ARG A 113 15.27 11.52 21.83
CA ARG A 113 16.09 12.36 20.96
C ARG A 113 15.27 13.26 20.06
N LEU A 114 14.14 12.74 19.53
CA LEU A 114 13.30 13.45 18.59
C LEU A 114 11.84 13.31 19.02
N PRO A 115 11.06 14.40 19.09
CA PRO A 115 9.64 14.30 19.38
C PRO A 115 8.88 13.69 18.20
N ALA A 116 7.94 12.79 18.46
CA ALA A 116 6.96 12.36 17.47
C ALA A 116 5.71 13.24 17.63
N THR A 117 5.39 14.05 16.61
CA THR A 117 4.35 15.07 16.71
C THR A 117 3.68 15.32 15.37
N GLU A 118 2.47 15.90 15.39
CA GLU A 118 1.76 16.30 14.18
C GLU A 118 2.49 17.43 13.43
N ASP A 119 3.13 18.34 14.15
CA ASP A 119 3.91 19.47 13.62
C ASP A 119 5.40 19.10 13.50
N TRP A 120 5.69 17.87 13.07
CA TRP A 120 7.03 17.29 13.09
C TRP A 120 8.08 18.07 12.28
N ARG A 121 7.67 18.78 11.21
CA ARG A 121 8.59 19.59 10.41
C ARG A 121 9.09 20.80 11.19
N GLU A 122 8.17 21.51 11.84
CA GLU A 122 8.47 22.69 12.66
C GLU A 122 9.19 22.31 13.95
N ALA A 123 8.84 21.14 14.49
CA ALA A 123 9.46 20.59 15.70
C ALA A 123 10.80 19.88 15.41
N HIS A 124 11.24 19.79 14.14
CA HIS A 124 12.40 18.99 13.74
C HIS A 124 12.34 17.56 14.29
N GLY A 125 11.14 16.97 14.32
CA GLY A 125 10.84 15.70 14.92
C GLY A 125 10.46 14.61 13.91
N LEU A 126 9.78 13.60 14.41
CA LEU A 126 9.28 12.47 13.63
C LEU A 126 7.77 12.65 13.32
N PRO A 127 7.30 12.33 12.11
CA PRO A 127 5.87 12.27 11.87
C PRO A 127 5.22 11.16 12.71
N VAL A 128 4.01 11.40 13.20
CA VAL A 128 3.23 10.32 13.82
C VAL A 128 2.83 9.28 12.76
N HIS A 129 2.57 8.05 13.18
CA HIS A 129 2.30 6.91 12.29
C HIS A 129 1.25 7.19 11.21
N ALA A 130 0.15 7.85 11.59
CA ALA A 130 -0.92 8.20 10.66
C ALA A 130 -0.47 9.17 9.55
N GLN A 131 0.47 10.06 9.85
CA GLN A 131 1.02 11.00 8.86
C GLN A 131 2.01 10.30 7.92
N MET A 132 2.82 9.37 8.44
CA MET A 132 3.71 8.55 7.61
C MET A 132 2.88 7.74 6.60
N LEU A 133 1.87 6.98 7.06
CA LEU A 133 1.00 6.20 6.17
C LEU A 133 0.24 7.07 5.17
N ARG A 134 -0.25 8.25 5.58
CA ARG A 134 -0.94 9.17 4.67
C ARG A 134 0.00 9.71 3.59
N THR A 135 1.26 9.95 3.93
CA THR A 135 2.27 10.38 2.95
C THR A 135 2.55 9.28 1.94
N ALA A 136 2.74 8.04 2.39
CA ALA A 136 2.92 6.89 1.52
C ALA A 136 1.68 6.63 0.63
N ALA A 137 0.47 6.73 1.18
CA ALA A 137 -0.76 6.57 0.42
C ALA A 137 -0.88 7.58 -0.74
N ARG A 138 -0.51 8.84 -0.50
CA ARG A 138 -0.50 9.87 -1.56
C ARG A 138 0.53 9.58 -2.63
N ASP A 139 1.73 9.15 -2.26
CA ASP A 139 2.79 8.80 -3.21
C ASP A 139 2.37 7.62 -4.10
N ILE A 140 1.75 6.60 -3.53
CA ILE A 140 1.18 5.46 -4.26
C ILE A 140 0.14 5.91 -5.29
N GLN A 141 -0.79 6.77 -4.89
CA GLN A 141 -1.80 7.32 -5.81
C GLN A 141 -1.17 8.16 -6.93
N GLN A 142 -0.16 8.97 -6.64
CA GLN A 142 0.54 9.76 -7.63
C GLN A 142 1.30 8.91 -8.66
N ARG A 143 1.72 7.70 -8.27
CA ARG A 143 2.34 6.70 -9.17
C ARG A 143 1.34 5.93 -10.02
N GLY A 144 0.04 6.17 -9.86
CA GLY A 144 -1.01 5.51 -10.62
C GLY A 144 -1.23 4.05 -10.23
N ALA A 145 -0.99 3.70 -8.97
CA ALA A 145 -1.28 2.35 -8.48
C ALA A 145 -2.79 2.04 -8.55
N GLU A 146 -3.09 0.80 -8.91
CA GLU A 146 -4.46 0.29 -9.07
C GLU A 146 -5.17 0.02 -7.73
N PHE A 147 -4.67 0.57 -6.65
CA PHE A 147 -5.31 0.50 -5.33
C PHE A 147 -5.06 1.77 -4.54
N SER A 148 -5.86 1.98 -3.53
CA SER A 148 -5.66 3.03 -2.55
C SER A 148 -5.82 2.49 -1.13
N TYR A 149 -5.25 3.19 -0.16
CA TYR A 149 -5.52 2.91 1.24
C TYR A 149 -5.59 4.18 2.08
N THR A 150 -6.29 4.09 3.21
CA THR A 150 -6.42 5.19 4.16
C THR A 150 -6.64 4.66 5.57
N LEU A 151 -6.30 5.48 6.57
CA LEU A 151 -6.68 5.23 7.96
C LEU A 151 -7.97 5.95 8.29
N ARG A 152 -8.91 5.22 8.92
CA ARG A 152 -10.18 5.73 9.42
C ARG A 152 -10.37 5.33 10.88
N SER A 153 -11.17 6.10 11.62
CA SER A 153 -11.47 5.80 13.00
C SER A 153 -12.88 6.24 13.38
N LEU A 154 -13.52 5.48 14.27
CA LEU A 154 -14.75 5.92 14.96
C LEU A 154 -14.44 6.99 16.04
N TRP A 155 -13.16 7.06 16.45
CA TRP A 155 -12.67 8.02 17.47
C TRP A 155 -11.49 8.85 16.93
N PRO A 156 -11.69 9.62 15.86
CA PRO A 156 -10.60 10.29 15.18
C PRO A 156 -10.07 11.48 15.98
N LEU A 157 -8.75 11.59 16.12
CA LEU A 157 -8.11 12.81 16.66
C LEU A 157 -8.26 13.99 15.70
N ASN A 158 -8.19 13.71 14.41
CA ASN A 158 -8.51 14.67 13.35
C ASN A 158 -9.86 14.28 12.74
N PRO A 159 -10.87 15.13 12.79
CA PRO A 159 -12.23 14.83 12.28
C PRO A 159 -12.27 14.33 10.85
N SER A 160 -11.32 14.74 9.98
CA SER A 160 -11.25 14.27 8.60
C SER A 160 -10.84 12.79 8.47
N ASN A 161 -10.41 12.15 9.55
CA ASN A 161 -10.13 10.72 9.61
C ASN A 161 -11.34 9.89 10.07
N GLY A 162 -12.49 10.51 10.31
CA GLY A 162 -13.76 9.80 10.52
C GLY A 162 -14.21 9.07 9.25
N PRO A 163 -15.21 8.16 9.37
CA PRO A 163 -15.78 7.47 8.21
C PRO A 163 -16.37 8.47 7.21
N GLN A 164 -16.14 8.24 5.94
CA GLN A 164 -16.61 9.09 4.84
C GLN A 164 -17.69 8.41 4.00
N THR A 165 -17.82 7.08 4.11
CA THR A 165 -18.81 6.28 3.40
C THR A 165 -19.56 5.38 4.36
N GLN A 166 -20.71 4.86 3.91
CA GLN A 166 -21.47 3.86 4.68
C GLN A 166 -20.66 2.58 4.87
N ALA A 167 -19.89 2.17 3.85
CA ALA A 167 -19.01 1.00 3.94
C ALA A 167 -17.93 1.19 5.01
N GLU A 168 -17.30 2.37 5.08
CA GLU A 168 -16.34 2.69 6.15
C GLU A 168 -16.98 2.66 7.54
N GLN A 169 -18.18 3.24 7.71
CA GLN A 169 -18.89 3.23 8.99
C GLN A 169 -19.17 1.78 9.44
N GLN A 170 -19.79 0.99 8.57
CA GLN A 170 -20.13 -0.42 8.87
C GLN A 170 -18.89 -1.27 9.15
N GLY A 171 -17.84 -1.09 8.34
CA GLY A 171 -16.60 -1.83 8.50
C GLY A 171 -15.87 -1.47 9.79
N LEU A 172 -15.79 -0.20 10.14
CA LEU A 172 -15.20 0.24 11.40
C LEU A 172 -15.94 -0.33 12.61
N GLU A 173 -17.27 -0.34 12.59
CA GLU A 173 -18.08 -0.95 13.65
C GLU A 173 -17.88 -2.47 13.72
N ALA A 174 -17.77 -3.14 12.57
CA ALA A 174 -17.55 -4.58 12.49
C ALA A 174 -16.19 -4.97 13.08
N VAL A 175 -15.10 -4.30 12.66
CA VAL A 175 -13.75 -4.60 13.15
C VAL A 175 -13.54 -4.15 14.60
N ALA A 176 -14.27 -3.14 15.07
CA ALA A 176 -14.25 -2.76 16.48
C ALA A 176 -14.86 -3.86 17.37
N LYS A 177 -15.88 -4.57 16.88
CA LYS A 177 -16.53 -5.69 17.59
C LYS A 177 -15.75 -7.01 17.47
N LYS A 178 -15.15 -7.27 16.29
CA LYS A 178 -14.41 -8.50 15.97
C LYS A 178 -13.08 -8.17 15.30
N PRO A 179 -12.08 -7.72 16.08
CA PRO A 179 -10.82 -7.17 15.52
C PRO A 179 -9.98 -8.16 14.73
N ASP A 180 -10.16 -9.47 14.94
CA ASP A 180 -9.42 -10.52 14.24
C ASP A 180 -10.05 -10.91 12.89
N THR A 181 -11.18 -10.26 12.55
CA THR A 181 -11.92 -10.56 11.33
C THR A 181 -12.02 -9.29 10.50
N ALA A 182 -11.41 -9.28 9.30
CA ALA A 182 -11.55 -8.19 8.37
C ALA A 182 -12.98 -8.08 7.82
N PHE A 183 -13.42 -6.88 7.54
CA PHE A 183 -14.70 -6.61 6.88
C PHE A 183 -14.46 -6.37 5.39
N TYR A 184 -15.28 -7.01 4.54
CA TYR A 184 -15.19 -6.89 3.09
C TYR A 184 -16.55 -6.50 2.52
N THR A 185 -16.55 -5.59 1.57
CA THR A 185 -17.75 -5.14 0.86
C THR A 185 -17.37 -4.58 -0.51
N GLU A 186 -18.37 -4.35 -1.32
CA GLU A 186 -18.25 -3.56 -2.54
C GLU A 186 -18.95 -2.23 -2.31
N GLU A 187 -18.41 -1.15 -2.87
CA GLU A 187 -19.00 0.18 -2.83
C GLU A 187 -18.77 0.92 -4.14
N GLU A 188 -19.66 1.83 -4.46
CA GLU A 188 -19.53 2.70 -5.63
C GLU A 188 -19.10 4.10 -5.17
N LEU A 189 -18.00 4.60 -5.74
CA LEU A 189 -17.47 5.92 -5.45
C LEU A 189 -17.17 6.67 -6.76
N GLY A 190 -17.81 7.79 -6.95
CA GLY A 190 -17.62 8.60 -8.15
C GLY A 190 -17.97 7.87 -9.45
N GLY A 191 -18.95 6.97 -9.42
CA GLY A 191 -19.38 6.17 -10.58
C GLY A 191 -18.45 5.00 -10.92
N ARG A 192 -17.55 4.61 -10.02
CA ARG A 192 -16.64 3.46 -10.17
C ARG A 192 -16.84 2.48 -9.01
N SER A 193 -16.89 1.19 -9.33
CA SER A 193 -17.06 0.13 -8.34
C SER A 193 -15.71 -0.28 -7.72
N TYR A 194 -15.70 -0.46 -6.41
CA TYR A 194 -14.53 -0.85 -5.63
C TYR A 194 -14.82 -2.04 -4.74
N PHE A 195 -13.86 -2.95 -4.66
CA PHE A 195 -13.75 -3.88 -3.55
C PHE A 195 -13.08 -3.15 -2.38
N THR A 196 -13.76 -3.08 -1.26
CA THR A 196 -13.30 -2.39 -0.04
C THR A 196 -13.08 -3.40 1.07
N ALA A 197 -11.85 -3.42 1.58
CA ALA A 197 -11.44 -4.27 2.71
C ALA A 197 -11.01 -3.40 3.88
N ILE A 198 -11.52 -3.71 5.09
CA ILE A 198 -11.31 -2.93 6.30
C ILE A 198 -10.72 -3.84 7.38
N TYR A 199 -9.56 -3.45 7.90
CA TYR A 199 -8.78 -4.23 8.86
C TYR A 199 -8.57 -3.40 10.13
N ALA A 200 -8.77 -4.04 11.30
CA ALA A 200 -8.60 -3.37 12.58
C ALA A 200 -7.18 -2.81 12.74
N ASP A 201 -7.07 -1.56 13.15
CA ASP A 201 -5.84 -0.93 13.60
C ASP A 201 -5.83 -0.84 15.13
N ARG A 202 -4.94 -1.65 15.74
CA ARG A 202 -4.89 -1.81 17.20
C ARG A 202 -3.76 -0.99 17.82
N ALA A 203 -3.94 -0.65 19.09
CA ALA A 203 -2.89 -0.09 19.93
C ALA A 203 -1.84 -1.17 20.26
N THR A 204 -0.78 -1.27 19.47
CA THR A 204 0.28 -2.28 19.65
C THR A 204 1.37 -1.84 20.63
N LEU A 205 1.51 -0.53 20.87
CA LEU A 205 2.52 0.05 21.75
C LEU A 205 1.88 0.88 22.86
N PRO A 206 2.49 0.94 24.06
CA PRO A 206 2.03 1.80 25.13
C PRO A 206 1.91 3.27 24.71
N SER A 207 2.84 3.75 23.88
CA SER A 207 2.83 5.10 23.32
C SER A 207 1.59 5.43 22.47
N CYS A 208 0.98 4.44 21.81
CA CYS A 208 -0.29 4.62 21.09
C CYS A 208 -1.40 5.00 22.08
N VAL A 209 -1.53 4.21 23.14
CA VAL A 209 -2.53 4.40 24.19
C VAL A 209 -2.36 5.74 24.90
N GLU A 210 -1.13 6.04 25.32
CA GLU A 210 -0.83 7.26 26.03
C GLU A 210 -1.13 8.50 25.20
N CYS A 211 -0.65 8.55 23.95
CA CYS A 211 -0.90 9.66 23.05
C CYS A 211 -2.40 9.89 22.82
N HIS A 212 -3.15 8.84 22.48
CA HIS A 212 -4.58 8.97 22.22
C HIS A 212 -5.40 9.34 23.47
N ASN A 213 -5.07 8.78 24.63
CA ASN A 213 -5.79 9.09 25.86
C ASN A 213 -5.51 10.52 26.38
N GLN A 214 -4.32 11.03 26.14
CA GLN A 214 -3.92 12.37 26.58
C GLN A 214 -4.23 13.48 25.55
N HIS A 215 -4.47 13.10 24.29
CA HIS A 215 -4.67 14.08 23.22
C HIS A 215 -5.92 14.93 23.48
N PRO A 216 -5.82 16.29 23.41
CA PRO A 216 -6.96 17.20 23.75
C PRO A 216 -8.19 16.96 22.86
N HIS A 217 -7.98 16.55 21.60
CA HIS A 217 -9.07 16.30 20.65
C HIS A 217 -9.53 14.83 20.61
N SER A 218 -9.03 13.96 21.51
CA SER A 218 -9.49 12.59 21.57
C SER A 218 -10.91 12.49 22.09
N PRO A 219 -11.85 11.93 21.31
CA PRO A 219 -13.22 11.72 21.77
C PRO A 219 -13.34 10.51 22.71
N ARG A 220 -12.30 9.64 22.78
CA ARG A 220 -12.22 8.51 23.68
C ARG A 220 -10.86 8.53 24.41
N LYS A 221 -10.88 8.40 25.74
CA LYS A 221 -9.69 8.56 26.62
C LYS A 221 -9.42 7.37 27.52
N ASP A 222 -10.01 6.23 27.22
CA ASP A 222 -9.93 5.00 28.02
C ASP A 222 -9.36 3.82 27.22
N PHE A 223 -8.62 4.08 26.16
CA PHE A 223 -7.95 3.05 25.37
C PHE A 223 -6.98 2.23 26.22
N LYS A 224 -6.91 0.93 25.92
CA LYS A 224 -5.95 -0.01 26.50
C LYS A 224 -5.10 -0.65 25.40
N SER A 225 -3.99 -1.26 25.80
CA SER A 225 -3.18 -2.04 24.86
C SER A 225 -4.02 -3.14 24.21
N GLY A 226 -3.93 -3.27 22.90
CA GLY A 226 -4.72 -4.20 22.08
C GLY A 226 -6.08 -3.67 21.64
N ASP A 227 -6.57 -2.55 22.17
CA ASP A 227 -7.82 -1.95 21.73
C ASP A 227 -7.74 -1.49 20.26
N VAL A 228 -8.87 -1.60 19.56
CA VAL A 228 -9.01 -1.02 18.22
C VAL A 228 -9.12 0.50 18.35
N MET A 229 -8.20 1.20 17.67
CA MET A 229 -8.18 2.67 17.63
C MET A 229 -8.68 3.22 16.30
N GLY A 230 -8.76 2.37 15.29
CA GLY A 230 -9.20 2.69 13.95
C GLY A 230 -9.15 1.48 13.04
N ALA A 231 -9.08 1.72 11.75
CA ALA A 231 -8.89 0.68 10.74
C ALA A 231 -8.08 1.18 9.55
N LEU A 232 -7.36 0.27 8.92
CA LEU A 232 -6.83 0.43 7.58
C LEU A 232 -7.91 0.03 6.57
N VAL A 233 -8.29 0.95 5.70
CA VAL A 233 -9.22 0.73 4.60
C VAL A 233 -8.43 0.61 3.31
N VAL A 234 -8.53 -0.53 2.64
CA VAL A 234 -7.90 -0.79 1.33
C VAL A 234 -9.00 -0.85 0.28
N ARG A 235 -8.84 -0.11 -0.82
CA ARG A 235 -9.76 -0.10 -1.97
C ARG A 235 -9.05 -0.54 -3.23
N ILE A 236 -9.65 -1.46 -3.94
CA ILE A 236 -9.18 -1.97 -5.23
C ILE A 236 -10.33 -1.80 -6.22
N PRO A 237 -10.15 -1.10 -7.34
CA PRO A 237 -11.20 -0.99 -8.35
C PRO A 237 -11.56 -2.37 -8.90
N LEU A 238 -12.84 -2.59 -9.20
CA LEU A 238 -13.33 -3.83 -9.79
C LEU A 238 -13.20 -3.85 -11.32
N GLU A 239 -13.04 -2.67 -11.91
CA GLU A 239 -12.86 -2.48 -13.35
C GLU A 239 -11.48 -1.87 -13.59
N PHE A 240 -10.73 -2.49 -14.49
CA PHE A 240 -9.39 -2.08 -14.91
C PHE A 240 -9.39 -1.60 -16.36
#